data_787126dd6d1ab26769a3ffd4a35c8f91
#
_entry.id   787126dd6d1ab26769a3ffd4a35c8f91
#
_cell.length_a   1.000
_cell.length_b   1.000
_cell.length_c   1.000
_cell.angle_alpha   90.00
_cell.angle_beta   90.00
_cell.angle_gamma   90.00
#
_symmetry.space_group_name_H-M   'P 1'
#
loop_
_entity.id
_entity.type
_entity.pdbx_description
1 polymer ?
#
loop_
_entity_poly.entity_id
_entity_poly.type
_entity_poly.pdbx_seq_one_letter_code
_entity_poly.pdbx_strand_id
1 'polypeptide(L)'
;RVGDSKDRSVNCFFTKFGVAQKMNRQVDVNTLDYTGAKTLGYNNYWKANSIGKAKLVSIMCFDITYLCGAGGCRQILSSAGIGSAANNQNLPKQEQLALCAKIRDAQINYHRAKVAADPSQRVFINGWVNRANATYNYVASLP
;
A
#
# COMPACT_ATOMS: atom_id res chain seq x y z
N ARG A 1 11.28 -10.55 5.41
CA ARG A 1 12.00 -10.43 6.67
C ARG A 1 11.29 -11.27 7.74
N VAL A 2 12.05 -11.94 8.55
CA VAL A 2 11.54 -12.82 9.59
C VAL A 2 11.80 -12.21 10.96
N GLY A 3 10.74 -12.11 11.78
CA GLY A 3 10.91 -11.81 13.19
C GLY A 3 11.33 -10.38 13.48
N ASP A 4 10.60 -9.40 13.04
CA ASP A 4 10.82 -8.02 13.47
C ASP A 4 10.52 -7.93 14.98
N SER A 5 11.50 -7.51 15.77
CA SER A 5 11.34 -7.40 17.21
C SER A 5 10.22 -6.44 17.62
N LYS A 6 9.96 -5.40 16.81
CA LYS A 6 8.87 -4.47 17.07
C LYS A 6 7.50 -5.12 16.90
N ASP A 7 7.38 -6.05 15.94
CA ASP A 7 6.12 -6.79 15.74
C ASP A 7 5.88 -7.82 16.84
N ARG A 8 6.93 -8.24 17.53
CA ARG A 8 6.83 -9.19 18.64
C ARG A 8 6.40 -8.52 19.94
N SER A 9 6.44 -7.21 20.00
CA SER A 9 6.19 -6.47 21.25
C SER A 9 4.76 -6.64 21.76
N VAL A 10 3.80 -6.92 20.86
CA VAL A 10 2.39 -7.09 21.21
C VAL A 10 1.97 -8.50 20.86
N ASN A 11 1.69 -9.33 21.87
CA ASN A 11 1.19 -10.69 21.71
C ASN A 11 2.16 -11.62 20.93
N CYS A 12 3.47 -11.30 20.92
CA CYS A 12 4.50 -12.12 20.28
C CYS A 12 4.25 -12.38 18.80
N PHE A 13 3.73 -11.41 18.05
CA PHE A 13 3.50 -11.55 16.62
C PHE A 13 4.76 -11.22 15.82
N PHE A 14 4.90 -11.89 14.67
CA PHE A 14 6.04 -11.78 13.77
C PHE A 14 5.62 -11.19 12.44
N THR A 15 6.62 -10.67 11.69
CA THR A 15 6.47 -10.28 10.29
C THR A 15 7.36 -11.17 9.43
N LYS A 16 6.83 -11.68 8.34
CA LYS A 16 7.59 -12.48 7.36
C LYS A 16 7.11 -12.15 5.96
N PHE A 17 8.04 -11.88 5.04
CA PHE A 17 7.73 -11.41 3.69
C PHE A 17 6.84 -10.18 3.69
N GLY A 18 6.98 -9.29 4.68
CA GLY A 18 6.13 -8.14 4.84
C GLY A 18 4.74 -8.45 5.40
N VAL A 19 4.43 -9.70 5.70
CA VAL A 19 3.15 -10.12 6.25
C VAL A 19 3.25 -10.17 7.76
N ALA A 20 2.51 -9.29 8.43
CA ALA A 20 2.50 -9.22 9.89
C ALA A 20 1.48 -10.21 10.46
N GLN A 21 1.93 -11.01 11.44
CA GLN A 21 1.06 -11.98 12.13
C GLN A 21 -0.12 -11.28 12.78
N LYS A 22 0.12 -10.11 13.33
CA LYS A 22 -0.92 -9.30 13.99
C LYS A 22 -2.11 -9.03 13.09
N MET A 23 -1.88 -8.80 11.79
CA MET A 23 -2.92 -8.47 10.81
C MET A 23 -3.41 -9.69 10.05
N ASN A 24 -2.79 -10.85 10.22
CA ASN A 24 -3.07 -12.07 9.45
C ASN A 24 -3.15 -13.27 10.38
N ARG A 25 -4.11 -13.22 11.31
CA ARG A 25 -4.24 -14.21 12.38
C ARG A 25 -4.63 -15.61 11.90
N GLN A 26 -5.20 -15.68 10.69
CA GLN A 26 -5.67 -16.94 10.10
C GLN A 26 -4.55 -17.86 9.63
N VAL A 27 -3.32 -17.35 9.55
CA VAL A 27 -2.15 -18.13 9.11
C VAL A 27 -1.04 -18.03 10.15
N ASP A 28 -0.18 -19.05 10.18
CA ASP A 28 1.05 -19.00 10.98
C ASP A 28 2.15 -18.40 10.09
N VAL A 29 2.47 -17.14 10.33
CA VAL A 29 3.45 -16.40 9.52
C VAL A 29 4.83 -17.05 9.58
N ASN A 30 5.18 -17.74 10.66
CA ASN A 30 6.48 -18.41 10.77
C ASN A 30 6.64 -19.55 9.77
N THR A 31 5.54 -20.19 9.36
CA THR A 31 5.56 -21.29 8.41
C THR A 31 5.26 -20.82 6.98
N LEU A 32 5.00 -19.52 6.79
CA LEU A 32 4.62 -18.96 5.50
C LEU A 32 5.80 -19.02 4.53
N ASP A 33 5.59 -19.62 3.36
CA ASP A 33 6.56 -19.62 2.27
C ASP A 33 6.26 -18.47 1.29
N TYR A 34 7.11 -18.32 0.26
CA TYR A 34 6.96 -17.26 -0.72
C TYR A 34 5.63 -17.37 -1.49
N THR A 35 5.24 -18.60 -1.89
CA THR A 35 3.99 -18.84 -2.61
C THR A 35 2.79 -18.49 -1.74
N GLY A 36 2.80 -18.89 -0.48
CA GLY A 36 1.75 -18.54 0.47
C GLY A 36 1.66 -17.04 0.69
N ALA A 37 2.79 -16.34 0.79
CA ALA A 37 2.82 -14.89 0.92
C ALA A 37 2.23 -14.19 -0.30
N LYS A 38 2.53 -14.67 -1.51
CA LYS A 38 1.94 -14.12 -2.75
C LYS A 38 0.42 -14.30 -2.78
N THR A 39 -0.05 -15.50 -2.42
CA THR A 39 -1.50 -15.80 -2.37
C THR A 39 -2.19 -14.90 -1.36
N LEU A 40 -1.60 -14.75 -0.19
CA LEU A 40 -2.12 -13.88 0.86
C LEU A 40 -2.17 -12.43 0.40
N GLY A 41 -1.11 -11.97 -0.27
CA GLY A 41 -1.04 -10.63 -0.84
C GLY A 41 -2.14 -10.39 -1.86
N TYR A 42 -2.37 -11.35 -2.77
CA TYR A 42 -3.45 -11.26 -3.74
C TYR A 42 -4.81 -11.17 -3.05
N ASN A 43 -5.08 -12.08 -2.13
CA ASN A 43 -6.40 -12.17 -1.50
C ASN A 43 -6.70 -10.97 -0.59
N ASN A 44 -5.71 -10.50 0.17
CA ASN A 44 -5.95 -9.51 1.21
C ASN A 44 -5.64 -8.08 0.75
N TYR A 45 -4.78 -7.91 -0.24
CA TYR A 45 -4.32 -6.59 -0.66
C TYR A 45 -4.72 -6.24 -2.09
N TRP A 46 -4.53 -7.14 -3.05
CA TRP A 46 -4.89 -6.86 -4.43
C TRP A 46 -6.40 -6.76 -4.61
N LYS A 47 -7.15 -7.75 -4.12
CA LYS A 47 -8.61 -7.78 -4.26
C LYS A 47 -9.29 -6.59 -3.57
N ALA A 48 -8.68 -6.06 -2.52
CA ALA A 48 -9.32 -5.02 -1.72
C ALA A 48 -9.58 -3.74 -2.52
N ASN A 49 -8.58 -3.26 -3.28
CA ASN A 49 -8.68 -1.95 -3.93
C ASN A 49 -8.13 -1.89 -5.36
N SER A 50 -7.67 -3.01 -5.93
CA SER A 50 -6.99 -2.98 -7.23
C SER A 50 -7.80 -3.54 -8.38
N ILE A 51 -8.72 -4.46 -8.12
CA ILE A 51 -9.53 -5.08 -9.16
C ILE A 51 -10.45 -4.04 -9.81
N GLY A 52 -10.53 -4.07 -11.13
CA GLY A 52 -11.39 -3.19 -11.91
C GLY A 52 -10.79 -1.83 -12.20
N LYS A 53 -9.61 -1.52 -11.69
CA LYS A 53 -8.95 -0.23 -11.91
C LYS A 53 -8.03 -0.27 -13.13
N ALA A 54 -7.72 0.92 -13.66
CA ALA A 54 -6.69 1.07 -14.67
C ALA A 54 -5.37 0.48 -14.19
N LYS A 55 -4.57 -0.08 -15.12
CA LYS A 55 -3.37 -0.86 -14.77
C LYS A 55 -2.42 -0.14 -13.81
N LEU A 56 -2.02 1.08 -14.13
CA LEU A 56 -1.05 1.81 -13.31
C LEU A 56 -1.66 2.23 -11.98
N VAL A 57 -2.93 2.61 -11.98
CA VAL A 57 -3.66 2.94 -10.76
C VAL A 57 -3.75 1.72 -9.85
N SER A 58 -4.00 0.54 -10.41
CA SER A 58 -4.09 -0.69 -9.61
C SER A 58 -2.78 -1.02 -8.92
N ILE A 59 -1.65 -0.76 -9.56
CA ILE A 59 -0.32 -0.97 -8.96
C ILE A 59 -0.13 -0.03 -7.77
N MET A 60 -0.47 1.24 -7.92
CA MET A 60 -0.41 2.20 -6.81
C MET A 60 -1.31 1.76 -5.65
N CYS A 61 -2.52 1.35 -5.95
CA CYS A 61 -3.48 0.91 -4.93
C CYS A 61 -3.00 -0.34 -4.19
N PHE A 62 -2.38 -1.27 -4.91
CA PHE A 62 -1.84 -2.48 -4.28
C PHE A 62 -0.74 -2.13 -3.27
N ASP A 63 0.21 -1.30 -3.68
CA ASP A 63 1.31 -0.90 -2.81
C ASP A 63 0.80 -0.15 -1.57
N ILE A 64 -0.14 0.77 -1.76
CA ILE A 64 -0.71 1.55 -0.66
C ILE A 64 -1.51 0.64 0.28
N THR A 65 -2.29 -0.28 -0.26
CA THR A 65 -3.06 -1.23 0.56
C THR A 65 -2.13 -2.10 1.40
N TYR A 66 -1.02 -2.51 0.81
CA TYR A 66 -0.02 -3.30 1.52
C TYR A 66 0.59 -2.52 2.69
N LEU A 67 0.86 -1.24 2.49
CA LEU A 67 1.49 -0.38 3.51
C LEU A 67 0.49 0.15 4.54
N CYS A 68 -0.68 0.60 4.08
CA CYS A 68 -1.64 1.36 4.89
C CYS A 68 -2.92 0.60 5.21
N GLY A 69 -3.09 -0.60 4.66
CA GLY A 69 -4.33 -1.37 4.77
C GLY A 69 -5.39 -0.90 3.77
N ALA A 70 -6.43 -1.71 3.61
CA ALA A 70 -7.51 -1.44 2.67
C ALA A 70 -8.26 -0.14 3.01
N GLY A 71 -8.49 0.10 4.29
CA GLY A 71 -9.16 1.33 4.75
C GLY A 71 -8.32 2.56 4.49
N GLY A 72 -7.00 2.48 4.76
CA GLY A 72 -6.08 3.57 4.49
C GLY A 72 -6.00 3.90 3.01
N CYS A 73 -5.97 2.88 2.16
CA CYS A 73 -5.98 3.09 0.71
C CYS A 73 -7.27 3.78 0.24
N ARG A 74 -8.43 3.34 0.71
CA ARG A 74 -9.69 3.97 0.35
C ARG A 74 -9.73 5.44 0.78
N GLN A 75 -9.20 5.75 1.94
CA GLN A 75 -9.11 7.13 2.42
C GLN A 75 -8.22 7.99 1.53
N ILE A 76 -7.07 7.44 1.12
CA ILE A 76 -6.14 8.13 0.22
C ILE A 76 -6.78 8.37 -1.15
N LEU A 77 -7.45 7.37 -1.72
CA LEU A 77 -8.13 7.51 -3.01
C LEU A 77 -9.24 8.56 -2.95
N SER A 78 -9.99 8.59 -1.87
CA SER A 78 -11.02 9.61 -1.65
C SER A 78 -10.40 11.01 -1.59
N SER A 79 -9.32 11.17 -0.85
CA SER A 79 -8.61 12.44 -0.73
C SER A 79 -8.02 12.91 -2.07
N ALA A 80 -7.59 11.97 -2.91
CA ALA A 80 -7.04 12.29 -4.22
C ALA A 80 -8.09 12.84 -5.19
N GLY A 81 -9.38 12.59 -4.94
CA GLY A 81 -10.47 13.13 -5.74
C GLY A 81 -10.52 12.59 -7.17
N ILE A 82 -10.04 11.38 -7.40
CA ILE A 82 -9.95 10.81 -8.75
C ILE A 82 -11.27 10.18 -9.23
N GLY A 83 -12.21 9.94 -8.32
CA GLY A 83 -13.53 9.42 -8.64
C GLY A 83 -13.51 8.13 -9.45
N SER A 84 -14.48 7.98 -10.33
CA SER A 84 -14.61 6.75 -11.15
C SER A 84 -13.61 6.68 -12.30
N ALA A 85 -12.84 7.73 -12.58
CA ALA A 85 -11.80 7.69 -13.62
C ALA A 85 -10.80 6.56 -13.38
N ALA A 86 -10.52 6.24 -12.13
CA ALA A 86 -9.62 5.16 -11.75
C ALA A 86 -10.09 3.79 -12.24
N ASN A 87 -11.38 3.63 -12.54
CA ASN A 87 -11.96 2.36 -12.98
C ASN A 87 -12.01 2.21 -14.49
N ASN A 88 -11.53 3.19 -15.25
CA ASN A 88 -11.48 3.09 -16.71
C ASN A 88 -10.22 2.34 -17.13
N GLN A 89 -10.39 1.06 -17.46
CA GLN A 89 -9.27 0.18 -17.82
C GLN A 89 -8.65 0.53 -19.19
N ASN A 90 -9.33 1.35 -19.97
CA ASN A 90 -8.85 1.80 -21.30
C ASN A 90 -8.22 3.19 -21.24
N LEU A 91 -7.98 3.71 -20.06
CA LEU A 91 -7.43 5.06 -19.89
C LEU A 91 -6.02 5.14 -20.49
N PRO A 92 -5.71 6.17 -21.30
CA PRO A 92 -4.37 6.36 -21.85
C PRO A 92 -3.32 6.48 -20.73
N LYS A 93 -2.09 6.06 -21.03
CA LYS A 93 -1.01 6.06 -20.04
C LYS A 93 -0.81 7.41 -19.38
N GLN A 94 -0.83 8.50 -20.17
CA GLN A 94 -0.64 9.84 -19.61
C GLN A 94 -1.71 10.22 -18.60
N GLU A 95 -2.95 9.84 -18.87
CA GLU A 95 -4.05 10.11 -17.95
C GLU A 95 -3.96 9.22 -16.71
N GLN A 96 -3.52 7.97 -16.87
CA GLN A 96 -3.26 7.11 -15.73
C GLN A 96 -2.16 7.70 -14.84
N LEU A 97 -1.09 8.22 -15.44
CA LEU A 97 0.00 8.83 -14.67
C LEU A 97 -0.46 10.09 -13.94
N ALA A 98 -1.35 10.87 -14.54
CA ALA A 98 -1.93 12.03 -13.85
C ALA A 98 -2.71 11.60 -12.60
N LEU A 99 -3.48 10.51 -12.70
CA LEU A 99 -4.17 9.95 -11.53
C LEU A 99 -3.19 9.42 -10.49
N CYS A 100 -2.15 8.73 -10.94
CA CYS A 100 -1.12 8.20 -10.05
C CYS A 100 -0.39 9.31 -9.28
N ALA A 101 -0.14 10.45 -9.94
CA ALA A 101 0.48 11.60 -9.29
C ALA A 101 -0.43 12.16 -8.19
N LYS A 102 -1.73 12.24 -8.44
CA LYS A 102 -2.70 12.68 -7.43
C LYS A 102 -2.74 11.70 -6.25
N ILE A 103 -2.68 10.41 -6.53
CA ILE A 103 -2.66 9.37 -5.50
C ILE A 103 -1.39 9.49 -4.66
N ARG A 104 -0.23 9.66 -5.31
CA ARG A 104 1.05 9.85 -4.61
C ARG A 104 0.99 11.06 -3.67
N ASP A 105 0.49 12.18 -4.15
CA ASP A 105 0.43 13.40 -3.35
C ASP A 105 -0.53 13.23 -2.17
N ALA A 106 -1.68 12.57 -2.39
CA ALA A 106 -2.62 12.27 -1.33
C ALA A 106 -2.02 11.30 -0.29
N GLN A 107 -1.24 10.33 -0.75
CA GLN A 107 -0.54 9.41 0.15
C GLN A 107 0.49 10.14 1.02
N ILE A 108 1.26 11.03 0.44
CA ILE A 108 2.24 11.83 1.19
C ILE A 108 1.53 12.68 2.25
N ASN A 109 0.42 13.32 1.89
CA ASN A 109 -0.37 14.09 2.84
C ASN A 109 -0.96 13.23 3.95
N TYR A 110 -1.40 12.01 3.61
CA TYR A 110 -1.89 11.05 4.59
C TYR A 110 -0.81 10.70 5.62
N HIS A 111 0.41 10.45 5.17
CA HIS A 111 1.52 10.14 6.08
C HIS A 111 1.90 11.35 6.93
N ARG A 112 1.89 12.55 6.36
CA ARG A 112 2.17 13.78 7.11
C ARG A 112 1.11 14.04 8.17
N ALA A 113 -0.15 13.76 7.87
CA ALA A 113 -1.23 13.89 8.83
C ALA A 113 -1.06 12.90 9.99
N LYS A 114 -0.60 11.69 9.71
CA LYS A 114 -0.30 10.71 10.77
C LYS A 114 0.78 11.20 11.72
N VAL A 115 1.84 11.79 11.17
CA VAL A 115 2.92 12.34 11.99
C VAL A 115 2.42 13.53 12.81
N ALA A 116 1.55 14.37 12.25
CA ALA A 116 0.98 15.50 12.97
C ALA A 116 0.11 15.02 14.14
N ALA A 117 -0.66 13.94 13.94
CA ALA A 117 -1.52 13.37 14.98
C ALA A 117 -0.71 12.58 16.03
N ASP A 118 0.40 11.98 15.62
CA ASP A 118 1.26 11.17 16.49
C ASP A 118 2.73 11.44 16.13
N PRO A 119 3.38 12.42 16.80
CA PRO A 119 4.77 12.78 16.48
C PRO A 119 5.77 11.64 16.66
N SER A 120 5.44 10.57 17.37
CA SER A 120 6.31 9.40 17.48
C SER A 120 6.50 8.69 16.16
N GLN A 121 5.60 8.91 15.19
CA GLN A 121 5.68 8.33 13.85
C GLN A 121 6.64 9.10 12.92
N ARG A 122 7.19 10.21 13.38
CA ARG A 122 8.08 11.06 12.56
C ARG A 122 9.29 10.31 12.04
N VAL A 123 9.76 9.32 12.76
CA VAL A 123 10.89 8.48 12.34
C VAL A 123 10.64 7.77 11.01
N PHE A 124 9.39 7.55 10.64
CA PHE A 124 9.04 6.81 9.43
C PHE A 124 8.76 7.71 8.22
N ILE A 125 8.61 9.03 8.41
CA ILE A 125 8.08 9.90 7.35
C ILE A 125 8.94 9.90 6.09
N ASN A 126 10.26 9.94 6.22
CA ASN A 126 11.14 9.96 5.06
C ASN A 126 11.03 8.67 4.25
N GLY A 127 10.96 7.52 4.93
CA GLY A 127 10.77 6.24 4.27
C GLY A 127 9.43 6.15 3.55
N TRP A 128 8.37 6.64 4.16
CA TRP A 128 7.04 6.65 3.56
C TRP A 128 6.98 7.54 2.32
N VAL A 129 7.55 8.75 2.40
CA VAL A 129 7.61 9.68 1.26
C VAL A 129 8.46 9.10 0.14
N ASN A 130 9.61 8.53 0.47
CA ASN A 130 10.48 7.90 -0.52
C ASN A 130 9.77 6.72 -1.21
N ARG A 131 9.02 5.93 -0.45
CA ARG A 131 8.26 4.81 -1.02
C ARG A 131 7.18 5.29 -1.98
N ALA A 132 6.42 6.32 -1.61
CA ALA A 132 5.39 6.87 -2.48
C ALA A 132 5.99 7.36 -3.81
N ASN A 133 7.10 8.08 -3.76
CA ASN A 133 7.79 8.56 -4.94
C ASN A 133 8.39 7.42 -5.76
N ALA A 134 8.97 6.42 -5.11
CA ALA A 134 9.55 5.26 -5.79
C ALA A 134 8.48 4.46 -6.54
N THR A 135 7.33 4.25 -5.93
CA THR A 135 6.23 3.54 -6.58
C THR A 135 5.72 4.32 -7.78
N TYR A 136 5.55 5.63 -7.65
CA TYR A 136 5.16 6.48 -8.78
C TYR A 136 6.19 6.39 -9.91
N ASN A 137 7.47 6.51 -9.60
CA ASN A 137 8.54 6.44 -10.60
C ASN A 137 8.56 5.06 -11.30
N TYR A 138 8.30 4.01 -10.55
CA TYR A 138 8.20 2.67 -11.11
C TYR A 138 7.06 2.56 -12.13
N VAL A 139 5.84 3.01 -11.78
CA VAL A 139 4.72 2.93 -12.72
C VAL A 139 4.94 3.85 -13.93
N ALA A 140 5.59 4.99 -13.73
CA ALA A 140 5.93 5.90 -14.83
C ALA A 140 6.93 5.28 -15.81
N SER A 141 7.78 4.36 -15.34
CA SER A 141 8.80 3.70 -16.16
C SER A 141 8.23 2.53 -16.97
N LEU A 142 7.03 2.06 -16.68
CA LEU A 142 6.44 0.92 -17.37
C LEU A 142 6.01 1.31 -18.79
N PRO A 143 6.17 0.38 -19.78
CA PRO A 143 5.79 0.65 -21.17
C PRO A 143 4.28 0.85 -21.37
#